data_2d506af454525a01535525e6ce6e3cf4
#
_entry.id   2d506af454525a01535525e6ce6e3cf4
#
_cell.length_a   1.000
_cell.length_b   1.000
_cell.length_c   1.000
_cell.angle_alpha   90.00
_cell.angle_beta   90.00
_cell.angle_gamma   90.00
#
_symmetry.space_group_name_H-M   'P 1'
#
loop_
_entity.id
_entity.type
_entity.pdbx_description
1 polymer ?
#
loop_
_entity_poly.entity_id
_entity_poly.type
_entity_poly.pdbx_seq_one_letter_code
_entity_poly.pdbx_strand_id
1 'polypeptide(L)'
;MSIRNPKQALYEQFAIVAKALGHPLRLEMIEHLAQGARSVEALAAKLGQPVANISQHLQALRRAGIVSAERDGKFVHYSLADASVLSAFAAVRGVAERRLAEVDRIVRGYFDARDDMRPVTRDELQALMRDGLVTLIDVRPTDEFALGHVPGAINVPLSEIKAWSSRAGASREIVAYCRGPWCVMSFEAVAALRSLGHSARRLEDGMPEWRAAGLPVEVAA
;
A
#
# COMPACT_ATOMS: atom_id res chain seq x y z
N MET A 1 -20.42 -4.37 37.50
CA MET A 1 -20.31 -5.72 36.91
C MET A 1 -18.99 -6.34 37.37
N SER A 2 -19.03 -7.44 38.11
CA SER A 2 -17.79 -8.12 38.50
C SER A 2 -17.24 -8.87 37.31
N ILE A 3 -16.01 -8.54 36.84
CA ILE A 3 -15.33 -9.27 35.77
C ILE A 3 -14.82 -10.58 36.38
N ARG A 4 -15.49 -11.69 36.06
CA ARG A 4 -15.15 -13.03 36.60
C ARG A 4 -13.73 -13.47 36.29
N ASN A 5 -13.18 -13.08 35.12
CA ASN A 5 -11.79 -13.33 34.73
C ASN A 5 -11.27 -12.15 33.89
N PRO A 6 -10.51 -11.22 34.48
CA PRO A 6 -10.02 -10.05 33.77
C PRO A 6 -9.17 -10.37 32.55
N LYS A 7 -8.34 -11.42 32.62
CA LYS A 7 -7.52 -11.88 31.49
C LYS A 7 -8.36 -12.34 30.32
N GLN A 8 -9.41 -13.13 30.58
CA GLN A 8 -10.33 -13.57 29.52
C GLN A 8 -11.06 -12.39 28.87
N ALA A 9 -11.52 -11.44 29.67
CA ALA A 9 -12.17 -10.24 29.16
C ALA A 9 -11.23 -9.43 28.24
N LEU A 10 -9.93 -9.32 28.56
CA LEU A 10 -8.94 -8.69 27.69
C LEU A 10 -8.79 -9.44 26.36
N TYR A 11 -8.68 -10.76 26.39
CA TYR A 11 -8.59 -11.56 25.15
C TYR A 11 -9.84 -11.46 24.28
N GLU A 12 -11.03 -11.28 24.87
CA GLU A 12 -12.26 -11.02 24.12
C GLU A 12 -12.15 -9.69 23.34
N GLN A 13 -11.58 -8.64 23.95
CA GLN A 13 -11.34 -7.37 23.26
C GLN A 13 -10.29 -7.50 22.15
N PHE A 14 -9.18 -8.21 22.40
CA PHE A 14 -8.17 -8.46 21.37
C PHE A 14 -8.75 -9.25 20.19
N ALA A 15 -9.64 -10.20 20.45
CA ALA A 15 -10.32 -10.97 19.43
C ALA A 15 -11.24 -10.13 18.54
N ILE A 16 -11.77 -8.99 19.01
CA ILE A 16 -12.55 -8.04 18.19
C ILE A 16 -11.66 -7.47 17.07
N VAL A 17 -10.47 -7.01 17.43
CA VAL A 17 -9.49 -6.48 16.46
C VAL A 17 -9.06 -7.57 15.46
N ALA A 18 -8.69 -8.75 15.96
CA ALA A 18 -8.27 -9.86 15.10
C ALA A 18 -9.37 -10.29 14.10
N LYS A 19 -10.63 -10.39 14.56
CA LYS A 19 -11.79 -10.67 13.69
C LYS A 19 -12.03 -9.57 12.65
N ALA A 20 -11.77 -8.31 13.01
CA ALA A 20 -11.93 -7.21 12.06
C ALA A 20 -10.88 -7.27 10.94
N LEU A 21 -9.66 -7.74 11.20
CA LEU A 21 -8.64 -7.99 10.17
C LEU A 21 -8.92 -9.24 9.33
N GLY A 22 -9.63 -10.24 9.84
CA GLY A 22 -9.85 -11.53 9.20
C GLY A 22 -10.85 -11.50 8.03
N HIS A 23 -10.70 -10.58 7.05
CA HIS A 23 -11.53 -10.54 5.84
C HIS A 23 -10.76 -9.89 4.68
N PRO A 24 -10.67 -10.52 3.48
CA PRO A 24 -9.86 -10.01 2.37
C PRO A 24 -10.18 -8.55 2.01
N LEU A 25 -11.44 -8.23 1.78
CA LEU A 25 -11.85 -6.86 1.42
C LEU A 25 -11.47 -5.82 2.48
N ARG A 26 -11.48 -6.17 3.77
CA ARG A 26 -11.05 -5.24 4.82
C ARG A 26 -9.54 -5.00 4.82
N LEU A 27 -8.74 -6.01 4.46
CA LEU A 27 -7.29 -5.85 4.27
C LEU A 27 -6.99 -4.93 3.09
N GLU A 28 -7.69 -5.09 1.97
CA GLU A 28 -7.59 -4.18 0.81
C GLU A 28 -8.02 -2.74 1.17
N MET A 29 -9.10 -2.58 1.94
CA MET A 29 -9.53 -1.25 2.42
C MET A 29 -8.47 -0.59 3.30
N ILE A 30 -7.80 -1.35 4.19
CA ILE A 30 -6.69 -0.86 5.01
C ILE A 30 -5.53 -0.39 4.12
N GLU A 31 -5.17 -1.14 3.08
CA GLU A 31 -4.13 -0.75 2.12
C GLU A 31 -4.48 0.57 1.41
N HIS A 32 -5.73 0.73 0.97
CA HIS A 32 -6.19 1.99 0.36
C HIS A 32 -6.21 3.16 1.33
N LEU A 33 -6.67 2.95 2.58
CA LEU A 33 -6.70 3.99 3.61
C LEU A 33 -5.30 4.36 4.11
N ALA A 34 -4.32 3.48 3.95
CA ALA A 34 -2.92 3.76 4.22
C ALA A 34 -2.32 4.82 3.27
N GLN A 35 -2.93 5.01 2.09
CA GLN A 35 -2.52 6.07 1.15
C GLN A 35 -3.07 7.45 1.57
N GLY A 36 -4.17 7.50 2.32
CA GLY A 36 -4.82 8.72 2.81
C GLY A 36 -6.31 8.52 3.05
N ALA A 37 -6.94 9.52 3.65
CA ALA A 37 -8.37 9.51 3.96
C ALA A 37 -9.23 9.38 2.69
N ARG A 38 -10.34 8.62 2.77
CA ARG A 38 -11.24 8.36 1.64
C ARG A 38 -12.70 8.36 2.09
N SER A 39 -13.60 8.82 1.20
CA SER A 39 -15.03 8.61 1.39
C SER A 39 -15.44 7.16 1.06
N VAL A 40 -16.63 6.78 1.48
CA VAL A 40 -17.20 5.45 1.18
C VAL A 40 -17.32 5.22 -0.32
N GLU A 41 -17.77 6.24 -1.05
CA GLU A 41 -17.97 6.22 -2.49
C GLU A 41 -16.62 6.05 -3.23
N ALA A 42 -15.59 6.77 -2.79
CA ALA A 42 -14.26 6.66 -3.36
C ALA A 42 -13.65 5.26 -3.16
N LEU A 43 -13.82 4.66 -1.97
CA LEU A 43 -13.41 3.29 -1.72
C LEU A 43 -14.22 2.28 -2.55
N ALA A 44 -15.54 2.48 -2.66
CA ALA A 44 -16.41 1.63 -3.45
C ALA A 44 -16.00 1.61 -4.93
N ALA A 45 -15.72 2.76 -5.51
CA ALA A 45 -15.24 2.89 -6.89
C ALA A 45 -13.86 2.23 -7.07
N LYS A 46 -12.92 2.46 -6.16
CA LYS A 46 -11.56 1.88 -6.25
C LYS A 46 -11.54 0.36 -6.10
N LEU A 47 -12.41 -0.20 -5.27
CA LEU A 47 -12.48 -1.64 -4.99
C LEU A 47 -13.51 -2.38 -5.88
N GLY A 48 -14.23 -1.68 -6.75
CA GLY A 48 -15.25 -2.27 -7.60
C GLY A 48 -16.40 -2.92 -6.81
N GLN A 49 -16.75 -2.35 -5.64
CA GLN A 49 -17.74 -2.91 -4.74
C GLN A 49 -18.94 -1.98 -4.54
N PRO A 50 -20.13 -2.51 -4.25
CA PRO A 50 -21.28 -1.70 -3.89
C PRO A 50 -21.01 -0.84 -2.65
N VAL A 51 -21.45 0.42 -2.65
CA VAL A 51 -21.30 1.36 -1.52
C VAL A 51 -21.83 0.78 -0.21
N ALA A 52 -22.98 0.08 -0.24
CA ALA A 52 -23.55 -0.56 0.94
C ALA A 52 -22.62 -1.62 1.55
N ASN A 53 -21.91 -2.42 0.72
CA ASN A 53 -20.96 -3.41 1.16
C ASN A 53 -19.75 -2.75 1.83
N ILE A 54 -19.16 -1.75 1.18
CA ILE A 54 -18.04 -0.97 1.75
C ILE A 54 -18.43 -0.33 3.08
N SER A 55 -19.63 0.26 3.15
CA SER A 55 -20.13 0.88 4.38
C SER A 55 -20.21 -0.13 5.54
N GLN A 56 -20.70 -1.36 5.31
CA GLN A 56 -20.76 -2.40 6.33
C GLN A 56 -19.35 -2.79 6.83
N HIS A 57 -18.39 -2.93 5.93
CA HIS A 57 -17.02 -3.25 6.29
C HIS A 57 -16.33 -2.10 7.03
N LEU A 58 -16.54 -0.84 6.63
CA LEU A 58 -16.05 0.34 7.35
C LEU A 58 -16.62 0.43 8.77
N GLN A 59 -17.91 0.15 8.96
CA GLN A 59 -18.51 0.09 10.27
C GLN A 59 -17.92 -1.01 11.15
N ALA A 60 -17.59 -2.18 10.56
CA ALA A 60 -16.92 -3.25 11.30
C ALA A 60 -15.49 -2.82 11.73
N LEU A 61 -14.71 -2.21 10.83
CA LEU A 61 -13.38 -1.67 11.13
C LEU A 61 -13.45 -0.56 12.18
N ARG A 62 -14.43 0.34 12.07
CA ARG A 62 -14.63 1.44 13.03
C ARG A 62 -14.98 0.93 14.43
N ARG A 63 -15.88 -0.05 14.56
CA ARG A 63 -16.21 -0.67 15.86
C ARG A 63 -15.02 -1.34 16.52
N ALA A 64 -14.08 -1.84 15.72
CA ALA A 64 -12.84 -2.43 16.19
C ALA A 64 -11.73 -1.40 16.46
N GLY A 65 -11.97 -0.09 16.24
CA GLY A 65 -10.98 0.96 16.42
C GLY A 65 -9.87 0.98 15.36
N ILE A 66 -10.04 0.29 14.23
CA ILE A 66 -9.04 0.22 13.15
C ILE A 66 -9.10 1.46 12.25
N VAL A 67 -10.29 2.01 12.06
CA VAL A 67 -10.48 3.25 11.30
C VAL A 67 -11.22 4.30 12.11
N SER A 68 -10.88 5.56 11.88
CA SER A 68 -11.63 6.74 12.32
C SER A 68 -12.50 7.25 11.17
N ALA A 69 -13.49 8.09 11.51
CA ALA A 69 -14.37 8.71 10.55
C ALA A 69 -14.55 10.18 10.91
N GLU A 70 -14.28 11.06 9.99
CA GLU A 70 -14.45 12.50 10.12
C GLU A 70 -15.48 12.99 9.11
N ARG A 71 -16.36 13.88 9.54
CA ARG A 71 -17.40 14.45 8.69
C ARG A 71 -16.90 15.77 8.10
N ASP A 72 -16.91 15.83 6.77
CA ASP A 72 -16.64 17.05 6.01
C ASP A 72 -17.87 17.38 5.15
N GLY A 73 -18.67 18.33 5.61
CA GLY A 73 -19.93 18.70 4.98
C GLY A 73 -20.90 17.53 4.88
N LYS A 74 -21.23 17.12 3.65
CA LYS A 74 -22.10 15.98 3.34
C LYS A 74 -21.36 14.64 3.22
N PHE A 75 -20.04 14.66 3.20
CA PHE A 75 -19.20 13.46 3.07
C PHE A 75 -18.68 13.00 4.43
N VAL A 76 -18.40 11.70 4.52
CA VAL A 76 -17.71 11.09 5.65
C VAL A 76 -16.42 10.49 5.11
N HIS A 77 -15.30 11.01 5.59
CA HIS A 77 -13.97 10.52 5.25
C HIS A 77 -13.48 9.56 6.33
N TYR A 78 -12.99 8.42 5.87
CA TYR A 78 -12.40 7.39 6.71
C TYR A 78 -10.88 7.42 6.57
N SER A 79 -10.18 7.27 7.68
CA SER A 79 -8.72 7.14 7.74
C SER A 79 -8.34 5.99 8.68
N LEU A 80 -7.10 5.50 8.61
CA LEU A 80 -6.59 4.61 9.64
C LEU A 80 -6.55 5.35 10.97
N ALA A 81 -6.87 4.64 12.06
CA ALA A 81 -6.91 5.23 13.39
C ALA A 81 -5.53 5.76 13.82
N ASP A 82 -4.48 4.97 13.59
CA ASP A 82 -3.10 5.34 13.83
C ASP A 82 -2.12 4.36 13.11
N ALA A 83 -0.82 4.57 13.28
CA ALA A 83 0.23 3.76 12.65
C ALA A 83 0.28 2.30 13.15
N SER A 84 -0.28 1.99 14.32
CA SER A 84 -0.29 0.61 14.86
C SER A 84 -1.12 -0.34 13.99
N VAL A 85 -2.11 0.19 13.28
CA VAL A 85 -2.93 -0.59 12.34
C VAL A 85 -2.07 -1.17 11.21
N LEU A 86 -1.14 -0.38 10.66
CA LEU A 86 -0.21 -0.85 9.63
C LEU A 86 0.77 -1.88 10.18
N SER A 87 1.24 -1.70 11.41
CA SER A 87 2.09 -2.67 12.09
C SER A 87 1.37 -4.01 12.30
N ALA A 88 0.11 -3.97 12.73
CA ALA A 88 -0.72 -5.18 12.88
C ALA A 88 -0.96 -5.87 11.52
N PHE A 89 -1.28 -5.10 10.48
CA PHE A 89 -1.45 -5.61 9.12
C PHE A 89 -0.17 -6.27 8.59
N ALA A 90 0.98 -5.61 8.74
CA ALA A 90 2.28 -6.16 8.36
C ALA A 90 2.63 -7.45 9.13
N ALA A 91 2.28 -7.52 10.43
CA ALA A 91 2.47 -8.74 11.23
C ALA A 91 1.62 -9.90 10.72
N VAL A 92 0.34 -9.67 10.38
CA VAL A 92 -0.55 -10.68 9.78
C VAL A 92 0.03 -11.16 8.45
N ARG A 93 0.43 -10.24 7.58
CA ARG A 93 1.08 -10.52 6.30
C ARG A 93 2.32 -11.40 6.49
N GLY A 94 3.24 -10.99 7.36
CA GLY A 94 4.47 -11.72 7.61
C GLY A 94 4.27 -13.13 8.21
N VAL A 95 3.20 -13.37 8.96
CA VAL A 95 2.83 -14.74 9.37
C VAL A 95 2.37 -15.56 8.18
N ALA A 96 1.50 -14.98 7.32
CA ALA A 96 0.99 -15.65 6.12
C ALA A 96 2.13 -16.03 5.16
N GLU A 97 3.03 -15.10 4.87
CA GLU A 97 4.21 -15.30 4.01
C GLU A 97 5.12 -16.43 4.49
N ARG A 98 5.33 -16.54 5.79
CA ARG A 98 6.21 -17.57 6.35
C ARG A 98 5.56 -18.92 6.58
N ARG A 99 4.22 -19.02 6.60
CA ARG A 99 3.52 -20.22 7.08
C ARG A 99 2.52 -20.81 6.11
N LEU A 100 2.05 -20.04 5.12
CA LEU A 100 1.06 -20.52 4.17
C LEU A 100 1.71 -20.84 2.82
N ALA A 101 1.80 -22.13 2.48
CA ALA A 101 2.38 -22.58 1.21
C ALA A 101 1.65 -21.99 -0.02
N GLU A 102 0.36 -21.65 0.12
CA GLU A 102 -0.39 -21.00 -0.94
C GLU A 102 0.12 -19.59 -1.25
N VAL A 103 0.55 -18.82 -0.22
CA VAL A 103 1.18 -17.50 -0.43
C VAL A 103 2.45 -17.65 -1.24
N ASP A 104 3.32 -18.61 -0.88
CA ASP A 104 4.55 -18.90 -1.62
C ASP A 104 4.24 -19.29 -3.09
N ARG A 105 3.19 -20.09 -3.34
CA ARG A 105 2.76 -20.45 -4.68
C ARG A 105 2.32 -19.24 -5.51
N ILE A 106 1.53 -18.34 -4.91
CA ILE A 106 1.06 -17.11 -5.57
C ILE A 106 2.25 -16.19 -5.86
N VAL A 107 3.17 -16.03 -4.89
CA VAL A 107 4.36 -15.19 -5.07
C VAL A 107 5.19 -15.71 -6.23
N ARG A 108 5.58 -16.97 -6.24
CA ARG A 108 6.38 -17.56 -7.33
C ARG A 108 5.65 -17.55 -8.67
N GLY A 109 4.36 -17.89 -8.67
CA GLY A 109 3.60 -18.01 -9.92
C GLY A 109 3.21 -16.70 -10.56
N TYR A 110 3.06 -15.63 -9.81
CA TYR A 110 2.63 -14.35 -10.33
C TYR A 110 3.68 -13.25 -10.21
N PHE A 111 4.25 -13.06 -9.03
CA PHE A 111 5.13 -11.92 -8.75
C PHE A 111 6.55 -12.17 -9.23
N ASP A 112 7.17 -13.29 -8.88
CA ASP A 112 8.53 -13.62 -9.31
C ASP A 112 8.61 -13.83 -10.84
N ALA A 113 7.54 -14.32 -11.45
CA ALA A 113 7.47 -14.44 -12.92
C ALA A 113 7.49 -13.07 -13.64
N ARG A 114 7.18 -11.97 -12.97
CA ARG A 114 7.18 -10.60 -13.50
C ARG A 114 8.41 -9.80 -13.11
N ASP A 115 8.97 -10.10 -11.95
CA ASP A 115 10.15 -9.42 -11.42
C ASP A 115 11.01 -10.42 -10.64
N ASP A 116 12.01 -10.97 -11.29
CA ASP A 116 12.99 -11.90 -10.75
C ASP A 116 14.22 -11.19 -10.16
N MET A 117 14.28 -9.86 -10.26
CA MET A 117 15.39 -9.08 -9.72
C MET A 117 15.16 -8.73 -8.24
N ARG A 118 16.27 -8.69 -7.51
CA ARG A 118 16.24 -8.22 -6.12
C ARG A 118 15.66 -6.80 -6.07
N PRO A 119 14.62 -6.55 -5.26
CA PRO A 119 14.08 -5.22 -5.06
C PRO A 119 15.11 -4.30 -4.39
N VAL A 120 14.97 -3.00 -4.61
CA VAL A 120 15.77 -1.95 -3.97
C VAL A 120 15.25 -1.75 -2.55
N THR A 121 16.14 -1.79 -1.56
CA THR A 121 15.77 -1.44 -0.18
C THR A 121 15.64 0.07 -0.01
N ARG A 122 15.00 0.52 1.07
CA ARG A 122 14.88 1.97 1.38
C ARG A 122 16.23 2.67 1.49
N ASP A 123 17.19 2.03 2.19
CA ASP A 123 18.53 2.61 2.39
C ASP A 123 19.30 2.69 1.07
N GLU A 124 19.22 1.65 0.25
CA GLU A 124 19.79 1.62 -1.10
C GLU A 124 19.18 2.71 -1.97
N LEU A 125 17.84 2.87 -1.97
CA LEU A 125 17.16 3.93 -2.71
C LEU A 125 17.65 5.32 -2.30
N GLN A 126 17.74 5.60 -1.00
CA GLN A 126 18.21 6.90 -0.50
C GLN A 126 19.64 7.20 -0.95
N ALA A 127 20.52 6.19 -0.97
CA ALA A 127 21.88 6.34 -1.49
C ALA A 127 21.88 6.64 -2.98
N LEU A 128 21.17 5.84 -3.78
CA LEU A 128 21.07 6.01 -5.23
C LEU A 128 20.47 7.36 -5.63
N MET A 129 19.48 7.87 -4.88
CA MET A 129 18.90 9.19 -5.10
C MET A 129 19.88 10.32 -4.80
N ARG A 130 20.62 10.24 -3.68
CA ARG A 130 21.64 11.25 -3.34
C ARG A 130 22.74 11.36 -4.41
N ASP A 131 23.12 10.21 -4.97
CA ASP A 131 24.17 10.14 -5.99
C ASP A 131 23.65 10.45 -7.42
N GLY A 132 22.35 10.69 -7.58
CA GLY A 132 21.70 10.99 -8.87
C GLY A 132 21.71 9.82 -9.86
N LEU A 133 21.82 8.58 -9.37
CA LEU A 133 21.99 7.36 -10.19
C LEU A 133 20.66 6.76 -10.63
N VAL A 134 19.53 7.15 -10.03
CA VAL A 134 18.21 6.60 -10.36
C VAL A 134 17.20 7.67 -10.74
N THR A 135 16.19 7.25 -11.48
CA THR A 135 14.93 7.96 -11.65
C THR A 135 13.87 7.23 -10.84
N LEU A 136 13.32 7.89 -9.82
CA LEU A 136 12.26 7.32 -8.99
C LEU A 136 10.90 7.64 -9.59
N ILE A 137 10.07 6.61 -9.77
CA ILE A 137 8.70 6.76 -10.25
C ILE A 137 7.68 6.20 -9.26
N ASP A 138 6.59 6.93 -9.08
CA ASP A 138 5.41 6.48 -8.35
C ASP A 138 4.34 6.02 -9.35
N VAL A 139 4.01 4.72 -9.34
CA VAL A 139 3.07 4.15 -10.29
C VAL A 139 1.63 4.12 -9.78
N ARG A 140 1.37 4.75 -8.63
CA ARG A 140 0.02 4.91 -8.09
C ARG A 140 -0.80 5.90 -8.93
N PRO A 141 -2.13 5.83 -8.86
CA PRO A 141 -3.00 6.87 -9.41
C PRO A 141 -2.63 8.26 -8.89
N THR A 142 -2.85 9.29 -9.73
CA THR A 142 -2.47 10.68 -9.44
C THR A 142 -3.11 11.22 -8.16
N ASP A 143 -4.34 10.80 -7.83
CA ASP A 143 -5.01 11.18 -6.59
C ASP A 143 -4.32 10.64 -5.32
N GLU A 144 -3.63 9.51 -5.42
CA GLU A 144 -2.84 8.95 -4.31
C GLU A 144 -1.46 9.61 -4.20
N PHE A 145 -0.84 9.89 -5.34
CA PHE A 145 0.40 10.66 -5.40
C PHE A 145 0.23 12.05 -4.78
N ALA A 146 -0.87 12.73 -5.09
CA ALA A 146 -1.17 14.05 -4.55
C ALA A 146 -1.30 14.09 -3.03
N LEU A 147 -1.78 13.00 -2.40
CA LEU A 147 -1.88 12.86 -0.94
C LEU A 147 -0.53 12.65 -0.24
N GLY A 148 0.53 12.48 -1.00
CA GLY A 148 1.90 12.36 -0.53
C GLY A 148 2.67 11.27 -1.25
N HIS A 149 3.93 11.60 -1.56
CA HIS A 149 4.86 10.78 -2.33
C HIS A 149 6.29 10.94 -1.80
N VAL A 150 7.18 10.05 -2.24
CA VAL A 150 8.61 10.13 -1.92
C VAL A 150 9.19 11.38 -2.60
N PRO A 151 9.96 12.23 -1.91
CA PRO A 151 10.54 13.43 -2.48
C PRO A 151 11.30 13.16 -3.78
N GLY A 152 11.03 13.99 -4.78
CA GLY A 152 11.65 13.86 -6.11
C GLY A 152 11.11 12.74 -6.98
N ALA A 153 10.09 11.99 -6.55
CA ALA A 153 9.44 10.98 -7.38
C ALA A 153 8.59 11.62 -8.48
N ILE A 154 8.61 11.02 -9.66
CA ILE A 154 7.75 11.39 -10.78
C ILE A 154 6.51 10.50 -10.75
N ASN A 155 5.32 11.09 -10.79
CA ASN A 155 4.10 10.28 -10.93
C ASN A 155 3.96 9.75 -12.36
N VAL A 156 3.97 8.45 -12.50
CA VAL A 156 3.78 7.73 -13.77
C VAL A 156 2.80 6.59 -13.53
N PRO A 157 1.49 6.86 -13.53
CA PRO A 157 0.48 5.81 -13.41
C PRO A 157 0.72 4.65 -14.38
N LEU A 158 0.40 3.44 -13.98
CA LEU A 158 0.66 2.23 -14.78
C LEU A 158 0.20 2.36 -16.25
N SER A 159 -0.96 2.99 -16.48
CA SER A 159 -1.50 3.24 -17.83
C SER A 159 -0.63 4.17 -18.68
N GLU A 160 0.25 4.96 -18.08
CA GLU A 160 1.09 5.96 -18.74
C GLU A 160 2.54 5.49 -18.97
N ILE A 161 2.93 4.35 -18.42
CA ILE A 161 4.30 3.82 -18.47
C ILE A 161 4.85 3.81 -19.90
N LYS A 162 4.07 3.30 -20.87
CA LYS A 162 4.51 3.20 -22.28
C LYS A 162 4.77 4.57 -22.90
N ALA A 163 3.87 5.51 -22.68
CA ALA A 163 4.00 6.88 -23.22
C ALA A 163 5.12 7.66 -22.53
N TRP A 164 5.32 7.44 -21.25
CA TRP A 164 6.39 8.08 -20.48
C TRP A 164 7.76 7.51 -20.88
N SER A 165 7.90 6.19 -21.00
CA SER A 165 9.17 5.52 -21.32
C SER A 165 9.79 5.97 -22.63
N SER A 166 8.97 6.29 -23.64
CA SER A 166 9.48 6.80 -24.94
C SER A 166 10.15 8.17 -24.84
N ARG A 167 9.93 8.89 -23.73
CA ARG A 167 10.51 10.22 -23.45
C ARG A 167 11.56 10.17 -22.33
N ALA A 168 11.57 9.08 -21.57
CA ALA A 168 12.54 8.88 -20.51
C ALA A 168 13.92 8.55 -21.12
N GLY A 169 14.95 9.28 -20.72
CA GLY A 169 16.32 8.99 -21.16
C GLY A 169 16.77 7.60 -20.64
N ALA A 170 17.54 6.89 -21.45
CA ALA A 170 18.03 5.54 -21.13
C ALA A 170 19.21 5.50 -20.15
N SER A 171 19.63 6.64 -19.60
CA SER A 171 20.92 6.77 -18.90
C SER A 171 20.92 6.40 -17.41
N ARG A 172 19.75 6.26 -16.79
CA ARG A 172 19.62 5.98 -15.35
C ARG A 172 18.74 4.77 -15.12
N GLU A 173 19.04 4.02 -14.08
CA GLU A 173 18.14 2.98 -13.60
C GLU A 173 16.82 3.61 -13.09
N ILE A 174 15.71 2.97 -13.40
CA ILE A 174 14.38 3.39 -12.93
C ILE A 174 14.02 2.54 -11.70
N VAL A 175 13.67 3.21 -10.62
CA VAL A 175 13.10 2.53 -9.44
C VAL A 175 11.62 2.88 -9.37
N ALA A 176 10.76 1.87 -9.42
CA ALA A 176 9.30 2.02 -9.32
C ALA A 176 8.80 1.63 -7.93
N TYR A 177 7.90 2.42 -7.35
CA TYR A 177 7.21 2.05 -6.12
C TYR A 177 5.69 2.27 -6.21
N CYS A 178 4.98 1.65 -5.26
CA CYS A 178 3.53 1.63 -5.23
C CYS A 178 2.98 1.70 -3.80
N ARG A 179 1.81 1.09 -3.55
CA ARG A 179 1.11 1.05 -2.26
C ARG A 179 1.77 0.16 -1.22
N GLY A 180 2.52 -0.86 -1.63
CA GLY A 180 3.15 -1.82 -0.72
C GLY A 180 3.91 -2.91 -1.46
N PRO A 181 4.52 -3.87 -0.74
CA PRO A 181 5.41 -4.89 -1.31
C PRO A 181 4.77 -5.77 -2.38
N TRP A 182 3.48 -6.06 -2.26
CA TRP A 182 2.71 -6.92 -3.17
C TRP A 182 1.75 -6.15 -4.07
N CYS A 183 2.03 -4.87 -4.30
CA CYS A 183 1.23 -4.08 -5.22
C CYS A 183 1.49 -4.49 -6.67
N VAL A 184 0.51 -5.09 -7.31
CA VAL A 184 0.57 -5.58 -8.70
C VAL A 184 1.09 -4.52 -9.67
N MET A 185 0.69 -3.25 -9.49
CA MET A 185 1.08 -2.15 -10.38
C MET A 185 2.61 -1.95 -10.46
N SER A 186 3.36 -2.11 -9.36
CA SER A 186 4.83 -1.96 -9.41
C SER A 186 5.50 -3.10 -10.17
N PHE A 187 5.02 -4.33 -10.04
CA PHE A 187 5.52 -5.47 -10.80
C PHE A 187 5.23 -5.34 -12.29
N GLU A 188 4.02 -4.96 -12.65
CA GLU A 188 3.63 -4.75 -14.05
C GLU A 188 4.38 -3.56 -14.67
N ALA A 189 4.58 -2.48 -13.93
CA ALA A 189 5.36 -1.33 -14.39
C ALA A 189 6.81 -1.70 -14.69
N VAL A 190 7.47 -2.42 -13.77
CA VAL A 190 8.86 -2.86 -13.95
C VAL A 190 8.98 -3.84 -15.13
N ALA A 191 8.07 -4.81 -15.24
CA ALA A 191 8.04 -5.73 -16.37
C ALA A 191 7.86 -5.00 -17.71
N ALA A 192 6.93 -4.02 -17.77
CA ALA A 192 6.71 -3.20 -18.94
C ALA A 192 7.95 -2.35 -19.30
N LEU A 193 8.58 -1.69 -18.33
CA LEU A 193 9.78 -0.89 -18.55
C LEU A 193 10.94 -1.74 -19.10
N ARG A 194 11.16 -2.92 -18.54
CA ARG A 194 12.19 -3.84 -19.03
C ARG A 194 11.92 -4.32 -20.45
N SER A 195 10.67 -4.63 -20.77
CA SER A 195 10.29 -5.00 -22.16
C SER A 195 10.50 -3.87 -23.16
N LEU A 196 10.54 -2.62 -22.70
CA LEU A 196 10.85 -1.42 -23.48
C LEU A 196 12.35 -1.05 -23.48
N GLY A 197 13.21 -1.90 -22.90
CA GLY A 197 14.68 -1.74 -22.92
C GLY A 197 15.25 -0.91 -21.78
N HIS A 198 14.49 -0.54 -20.77
CA HIS A 198 14.98 0.20 -19.60
C HIS A 198 15.54 -0.74 -18.52
N SER A 199 16.60 -0.32 -17.83
CA SER A 199 16.98 -0.90 -16.55
C SER A 199 15.96 -0.44 -15.49
N ALA A 200 15.23 -1.37 -14.89
CA ALA A 200 14.22 -1.05 -13.92
C ALA A 200 14.15 -2.09 -12.79
N ARG A 201 14.04 -1.62 -11.55
CA ARG A 201 13.76 -2.41 -10.36
C ARG A 201 12.60 -1.79 -9.59
N ARG A 202 11.96 -2.56 -8.74
CA ARG A 202 10.97 -2.04 -7.80
C ARG A 202 11.60 -1.72 -6.46
N LEU A 203 11.01 -0.77 -5.73
CA LEU A 203 11.26 -0.62 -4.30
C LEU A 203 10.64 -1.82 -3.56
N GLU A 204 11.33 -2.34 -2.56
CA GLU A 204 10.84 -3.44 -1.72
C GLU A 204 9.56 -3.08 -0.99
N ASP A 205 9.51 -1.87 -0.49
CA ASP A 205 8.40 -1.28 0.27
C ASP A 205 7.46 -0.45 -0.63
N GLY A 206 6.37 0.05 -0.01
CA GLY A 206 5.50 1.05 -0.60
C GLY A 206 5.46 2.34 0.20
N MET A 207 4.57 3.23 -0.19
CA MET A 207 4.39 4.55 0.45
C MET A 207 4.03 4.46 1.94
N PRO A 208 3.18 3.52 2.42
CA PRO A 208 2.88 3.36 3.84
C PRO A 208 4.10 2.99 4.68
N GLU A 209 4.93 2.06 4.19
CA GLU A 209 6.16 1.64 4.87
C GLU A 209 7.19 2.77 4.90
N TRP A 210 7.27 3.59 3.84
CA TRP A 210 8.10 4.78 3.78
C TRP A 210 7.70 5.80 4.86
N ARG A 211 6.39 6.09 4.97
CA ARG A 211 5.86 6.97 6.03
C ARG A 211 6.07 6.42 7.43
N ALA A 212 5.84 5.12 7.63
CA ALA A 212 6.02 4.46 8.92
C ALA A 212 7.47 4.49 9.41
N ALA A 213 8.44 4.58 8.48
CA ALA A 213 9.85 4.78 8.78
C ALA A 213 10.21 6.22 9.16
N GLY A 214 9.26 7.15 9.16
CA GLY A 214 9.49 8.57 9.46
C GLY A 214 10.27 9.33 8.38
N LEU A 215 10.30 8.79 7.16
CA LEU A 215 11.02 9.39 6.04
C LEU A 215 10.25 10.57 5.44
N PRO A 216 10.93 11.54 4.80
CA PRO A 216 10.31 12.71 4.21
C PRO A 216 9.24 12.36 3.18
N VAL A 217 8.18 13.16 3.14
CA VAL A 217 7.06 13.03 2.21
C VAL A 217 6.76 14.40 1.61
N GLU A 218 6.62 14.46 0.30
CA GLU A 218 6.11 15.63 -0.41
C GLU A 218 4.62 15.44 -0.69
N VAL A 219 3.89 16.56 -0.69
CA VAL A 219 2.47 16.62 -1.09
C VAL A 219 2.40 17.50 -2.33
N ALA A 220 1.68 17.06 -3.35
CA ALA A 220 1.51 17.88 -4.56
C ALA A 220 0.73 19.16 -4.20
N ALA A 221 1.22 20.30 -4.69
CA ALA A 221 0.63 21.60 -4.47
C ALA A 221 -0.72 21.75 -5.21
#